data_ff86c814722b0c0c162a99ba8bef271b
#
_entry.id   ff86c814722b0c0c162a99ba8bef271b
#
_cell.length_a   1.000
_cell.length_b   1.000
_cell.length_c   1.000
_cell.angle_alpha   90.00
_cell.angle_beta   90.00
_cell.angle_gamma   90.00
#
_symmetry.space_group_name_H-M   'P 1'
#
loop_
_entity.id
_entity.type
_entity.pdbx_description
1 polymer ?
#
loop_
_entity_poly.entity_id
_entity_poly.type
_entity_poly.pdbx_seq_one_letter_code
_entity_poly.pdbx_strand_id
1 'polypeptide(L)'
;MSDDRHKKALDQAVQKLRTQFSNYVTAIYCYGSYARGEQKFWSDVDVLVKVSDDTSPRIMRQMRDEVIPEQYDLPEVDLKFSSGEEFRTSYRFNENIKKEGKLIWKKD
;
A
#
# COMPACT_ATOMS: atom_id res chain seq x y z
N MET A 1 -6.63 -22.09 -6.30
CA MET A 1 -6.15 -21.94 -4.92
C MET A 1 -5.94 -20.47 -4.60
N SER A 2 -6.28 -20.08 -3.41
CA SER A 2 -6.04 -18.72 -3.00
C SER A 2 -4.53 -18.49 -2.83
N ASP A 3 -4.09 -17.26 -3.19
CA ASP A 3 -2.70 -16.87 -3.03
C ASP A 3 -2.51 -16.27 -1.64
N ASP A 4 -2.21 -17.13 -0.67
CA ASP A 4 -2.04 -16.69 0.71
C ASP A 4 -0.76 -15.86 0.92
N ARG A 5 0.24 -16.01 0.05
CA ARG A 5 1.50 -15.27 0.17
C ARG A 5 1.31 -13.77 -0.03
N HIS A 6 0.64 -13.39 -1.11
CA HIS A 6 0.38 -11.98 -1.39
C HIS A 6 -0.57 -11.39 -0.35
N LYS A 7 -1.61 -12.12 0.01
CA LYS A 7 -2.54 -11.67 1.05
C LYS A 7 -1.84 -11.47 2.38
N LYS A 8 -0.97 -12.41 2.76
CA LYS A 8 -0.24 -12.32 4.02
C LYS A 8 0.68 -11.10 4.06
N ALA A 9 1.40 -10.84 2.97
CA ALA A 9 2.26 -9.67 2.86
C ALA A 9 1.44 -8.37 2.98
N LEU A 10 0.30 -8.30 2.30
CA LEU A 10 -0.58 -7.15 2.37
C LEU A 10 -1.13 -6.95 3.78
N ASP A 11 -1.61 -8.01 4.41
CA ASP A 11 -2.20 -7.92 5.76
C ASP A 11 -1.17 -7.45 6.78
N GLN A 12 0.06 -7.95 6.71
CA GLN A 12 1.14 -7.50 7.59
C GLN A 12 1.44 -6.01 7.40
N ALA A 13 1.53 -5.58 6.14
CA ALA A 13 1.82 -4.18 5.82
C ALA A 13 0.70 -3.26 6.34
N VAL A 14 -0.55 -3.62 6.10
CA VAL A 14 -1.70 -2.84 6.54
C VAL A 14 -1.71 -2.72 8.06
N GLN A 15 -1.49 -3.82 8.76
CA GLN A 15 -1.49 -3.80 10.22
C GLN A 15 -0.40 -2.88 10.78
N LYS A 16 0.81 -2.96 10.23
CA LYS A 16 1.92 -2.12 10.69
C LYS A 16 1.65 -0.64 10.42
N LEU A 17 1.13 -0.33 9.24
CA LEU A 17 0.79 1.05 8.89
C LEU A 17 -0.30 1.61 9.82
N ARG A 18 -1.31 0.83 10.13
CA ARG A 18 -2.40 1.26 10.99
C ARG A 18 -2.00 1.43 12.46
N THR A 19 -1.07 0.61 12.94
CA THR A 19 -0.71 0.62 14.37
C THR A 19 0.48 1.53 14.66
N GLN A 20 1.50 1.52 13.81
CA GLN A 20 2.72 2.27 14.07
C GLN A 20 2.71 3.68 13.49
N PHE A 21 1.88 3.91 12.48
CA PHE A 21 1.84 5.20 11.77
C PHE A 21 0.44 5.80 11.75
N SER A 22 -0.37 5.51 12.77
CA SER A 22 -1.77 5.95 12.83
C SER A 22 -1.94 7.47 12.76
N ASN A 23 -0.92 8.23 13.19
CA ASN A 23 -0.98 9.70 13.14
C ASN A 23 -0.80 10.25 11.73
N TYR A 24 -0.32 9.44 10.81
CA TYR A 24 0.04 9.90 9.46
C TYR A 24 -0.83 9.27 8.37
N VAL A 25 -1.19 8.00 8.52
CA VAL A 25 -1.90 7.26 7.47
C VAL A 25 -3.39 7.56 7.55
N THR A 26 -3.95 8.02 6.42
CA THR A 26 -5.39 8.34 6.34
C THR A 26 -6.18 7.34 5.53
N ALA A 27 -5.55 6.64 4.58
CA ALA A 27 -6.20 5.57 3.82
C ALA A 27 -5.15 4.68 3.19
N ILE A 28 -5.54 3.45 2.90
CA ILE A 28 -4.66 2.46 2.25
C ILE A 28 -5.43 1.81 1.11
N TYR A 29 -4.83 1.80 -0.08
CA TYR A 29 -5.39 1.18 -1.28
C TYR A 29 -4.42 0.13 -1.81
N CYS A 30 -4.98 -0.94 -2.37
CA CYS A 30 -4.21 -1.93 -3.11
C CYS A 30 -4.53 -1.78 -4.60
N TYR A 31 -3.51 -1.82 -5.45
CA TYR A 31 -3.68 -1.72 -6.88
C TYR A 31 -2.70 -2.68 -7.57
N GLY A 32 -2.63 -2.63 -8.90
CA GLY A 32 -1.70 -3.47 -9.65
C GLY A 32 -2.17 -4.89 -9.82
N SER A 33 -1.26 -5.80 -10.15
CA SER A 33 -1.60 -7.15 -10.56
C SER A 33 -2.33 -7.94 -9.49
N TYR A 34 -1.90 -7.81 -8.23
CA TYR A 34 -2.57 -8.55 -7.15
C TYR A 34 -4.02 -8.08 -6.98
N ALA A 35 -4.24 -6.77 -7.02
CA ALA A 35 -5.60 -6.23 -6.88
C ALA A 35 -6.52 -6.70 -8.00
N ARG A 36 -5.97 -6.93 -9.20
CA ARG A 36 -6.74 -7.44 -10.34
C ARG A 36 -6.88 -8.96 -10.36
N GLY A 37 -6.23 -9.66 -9.43
CA GLY A 37 -6.22 -11.12 -9.43
C GLY A 37 -5.34 -11.74 -10.52
N GLU A 38 -4.37 -10.98 -11.03
CA GLU A 38 -3.50 -11.39 -12.13
C GLU A 38 -2.04 -11.58 -11.69
N GLN A 39 -1.80 -11.64 -10.37
CA GLN A 39 -0.44 -11.72 -9.86
C GLN A 39 0.23 -13.01 -10.24
N LYS A 40 1.54 -12.91 -10.51
CA LYS A 40 2.42 -14.06 -10.66
C LYS A 40 3.13 -14.32 -9.34
N PHE A 41 3.79 -15.46 -9.23
CA PHE A 41 4.53 -15.81 -8.02
C PHE A 41 5.52 -14.69 -7.61
N TRP A 42 6.14 -14.06 -8.60
CA TRP A 42 7.16 -13.02 -8.39
C TRP A 42 6.61 -11.59 -8.36
N SER A 43 5.30 -11.42 -8.51
CA SER A 43 4.71 -10.08 -8.50
C SER A 43 4.79 -9.46 -7.10
N ASP A 44 5.04 -8.15 -7.05
CA ASP A 44 4.96 -7.38 -5.81
C ASP A 44 3.51 -7.09 -5.45
N VAL A 45 3.30 -6.70 -4.20
CA VAL A 45 2.02 -6.15 -3.75
C VAL A 45 2.13 -4.63 -3.83
N ASP A 46 1.35 -4.02 -4.71
CA ASP A 46 1.37 -2.57 -4.91
C ASP A 46 0.36 -1.90 -4.00
N VAL A 47 0.83 -1.00 -3.15
CA VAL A 47 0.02 -0.34 -2.13
C VAL A 47 0.19 1.17 -2.24
N LEU A 48 -0.91 1.89 -2.30
CA LEU A 48 -0.91 3.34 -2.21
C LEU A 48 -1.36 3.73 -0.80
N VAL A 49 -0.51 4.49 -0.12
CA VAL A 49 -0.78 4.99 1.22
C VAL A 49 -1.10 6.48 1.12
N LYS A 50 -2.30 6.86 1.49
CA LYS A 50 -2.63 8.29 1.63
C LYS A 50 -2.20 8.73 3.01
N VAL A 51 -1.47 9.84 3.06
CA VAL A 51 -0.89 10.35 4.29
C VAL A 51 -1.30 11.80 4.49
N SER A 52 -1.23 12.25 5.74
CA SER A 52 -1.49 13.65 6.06
C SER A 52 -0.42 14.55 5.45
N ASP A 53 -0.78 15.81 5.21
CA ASP A 53 0.09 16.78 4.52
C ASP A 53 1.40 17.04 5.28
N ASP A 54 1.41 16.84 6.59
CA ASP A 54 2.58 17.05 7.42
C ASP A 54 3.52 15.84 7.51
N THR A 55 3.25 14.78 6.75
CA THR A 55 4.07 13.59 6.76
C THR A 55 5.38 13.84 6.02
N SER A 56 6.51 13.72 6.72
CA SER A 56 7.81 13.99 6.14
C SER A 56 8.33 12.82 5.31
N PRO A 57 9.29 13.07 4.38
CA PRO A 57 9.95 11.98 3.67
C PRO A 57 10.62 10.97 4.61
N ARG A 58 11.10 11.42 5.76
CA ARG A 58 11.70 10.53 6.76
C ARG A 58 10.69 9.51 7.27
N ILE A 59 9.47 9.97 7.58
CA ILE A 59 8.41 9.08 8.03
C ILE A 59 8.03 8.10 6.93
N MET A 60 7.94 8.56 5.68
CA MET A 60 7.63 7.69 4.56
C MET A 60 8.69 6.60 4.39
N ARG A 61 9.97 6.92 4.57
CA ARG A 61 11.03 5.90 4.53
C ARG A 61 10.89 4.89 5.65
N GLN A 62 10.53 5.36 6.85
CA GLN A 62 10.27 4.44 7.97
C GLN A 62 9.13 3.49 7.65
N MET A 63 8.06 4.00 7.01
CA MET A 63 6.95 3.13 6.58
C MET A 63 7.42 2.06 5.60
N ARG A 64 8.25 2.44 4.62
CA ARG A 64 8.78 1.47 3.66
C ARG A 64 9.59 0.38 4.33
N ASP A 65 10.40 0.76 5.32
CA ASP A 65 11.21 -0.22 6.04
C ASP A 65 10.34 -1.16 6.87
N GLU A 66 9.32 -0.63 7.52
CA GLU A 66 8.48 -1.43 8.41
C GLU A 66 7.61 -2.43 7.66
N VAL A 67 7.21 -2.14 6.42
CA VAL A 67 6.35 -3.05 5.66
C VAL A 67 7.12 -4.16 4.95
N ILE A 68 8.45 -4.17 5.03
CA ILE A 68 9.23 -5.28 4.50
C ILE A 68 8.75 -6.55 5.20
N PRO A 69 8.33 -7.58 4.43
CA PRO A 69 7.81 -8.79 5.05
C PRO A 69 8.85 -9.46 5.97
N GLU A 70 8.37 -10.00 7.07
CA GLU A 70 9.23 -10.67 8.04
C GLU A 70 9.77 -12.00 7.49
N GLN A 71 8.97 -12.66 6.64
CA GLN A 71 9.37 -13.89 5.99
C GLN A 71 9.88 -13.57 4.58
N TYR A 72 11.09 -14.02 4.27
CA TYR A 72 11.73 -13.70 3.00
C TYR A 72 11.05 -14.39 1.79
N ASP A 73 10.19 -15.37 2.02
CA ASP A 73 9.45 -16.05 0.96
C ASP A 73 8.17 -15.32 0.55
N LEU A 74 7.82 -14.24 1.24
CA LEU A 74 6.68 -13.42 0.90
C LEU A 74 7.05 -12.40 -0.17
N PRO A 75 6.09 -11.99 -1.01
CA PRO A 75 6.35 -10.95 -2.02
C PRO A 75 6.66 -9.62 -1.35
N GLU A 76 7.42 -8.79 -2.04
CA GLU A 76 7.70 -7.44 -1.56
C GLU A 76 6.45 -6.57 -1.63
N VAL A 77 6.36 -5.61 -0.72
CA VAL A 77 5.29 -4.63 -0.70
C VAL A 77 5.87 -3.30 -1.19
N ASP A 78 5.39 -2.84 -2.33
CA ASP A 78 5.83 -1.58 -2.94
C ASP A 78 4.89 -0.47 -2.53
N LEU A 79 5.38 0.47 -1.71
CA LEU A 79 4.57 1.59 -1.23
C LEU A 79 4.75 2.80 -2.12
N LYS A 80 3.62 3.38 -2.52
CA LYS A 80 3.58 4.72 -3.08
C LYS A 80 2.77 5.60 -2.13
N PHE A 81 3.05 6.89 -2.12
CA PHE A 81 2.43 7.81 -1.18
C PHE A 81 1.72 8.94 -1.91
N SER A 82 0.64 9.41 -1.31
CA SER A 82 -0.10 10.57 -1.79
C SER A 82 -0.68 11.31 -0.59
N SER A 83 -0.90 12.63 -0.72
CA SER A 83 -1.51 13.43 0.33
C SER A 83 -2.67 14.23 -0.25
N GLY A 84 -3.54 14.73 0.65
CA GLY A 84 -4.72 15.47 0.24
C GLY A 84 -5.84 14.59 -0.25
N GLU A 85 -6.88 15.22 -0.78
CA GLU A 85 -8.06 14.49 -1.27
C GLU A 85 -7.82 13.86 -2.63
N GLU A 86 -6.97 14.48 -3.44
CA GLU A 86 -6.59 13.94 -4.74
C GLU A 86 -5.30 13.15 -4.62
N PHE A 87 -5.13 12.19 -5.51
CA PHE A 87 -3.87 11.45 -5.59
C PHE A 87 -2.85 12.32 -6.30
N ARG A 88 -1.90 12.88 -5.55
CA ARG A 88 -0.88 13.81 -6.08
C ARG A 88 0.24 13.06 -6.78
N THR A 89 -0.12 12.39 -7.87
CA THR A 89 0.81 11.67 -8.73
C THR A 89 0.51 12.03 -10.18
N SER A 90 1.03 11.26 -11.13
CA SER A 90 0.72 11.51 -12.53
C SER A 90 -0.78 11.27 -12.78
N TYR A 91 -1.31 11.96 -13.78
CA TYR A 91 -2.71 11.79 -14.20
C TYR A 91 -3.03 10.33 -14.49
N ARG A 92 -2.14 9.65 -15.22
CA ARG A 92 -2.33 8.24 -15.56
C ARG A 92 -2.43 7.36 -14.32
N PHE A 93 -1.56 7.59 -13.34
CA PHE A 93 -1.59 6.83 -12.10
C PHE A 93 -2.91 7.05 -11.35
N ASN A 94 -3.37 8.31 -11.27
CA ASN A 94 -4.63 8.64 -10.62
C ASN A 94 -5.80 7.91 -11.28
N GLU A 95 -5.84 7.88 -12.61
CA GLU A 95 -6.90 7.19 -13.33
C GLU A 95 -6.86 5.69 -13.07
N ASN A 96 -5.67 5.09 -13.02
CA ASN A 96 -5.53 3.67 -12.72
C ASN A 96 -6.02 3.33 -11.32
N ILE A 97 -5.69 4.16 -10.33
CA ILE A 97 -6.15 3.94 -8.96
C ILE A 97 -7.66 4.06 -8.87
N LYS A 98 -8.27 5.03 -9.55
CA LYS A 98 -9.72 5.18 -9.55
C LYS A 98 -10.44 3.99 -10.17
N LYS A 99 -9.85 3.39 -11.19
CA LYS A 99 -10.44 2.23 -11.88
C LYS A 99 -10.16 0.91 -11.19
N GLU A 100 -8.93 0.70 -10.73
CA GLU A 100 -8.43 -0.61 -10.31
C GLU A 100 -8.12 -0.69 -8.82
N GLY A 101 -7.95 0.45 -8.17
CA GLY A 101 -7.58 0.48 -6.76
C GLY A 101 -8.72 -0.02 -5.87
N LYS A 102 -8.34 -0.86 -4.91
CA LYS A 102 -9.28 -1.36 -3.91
C LYS A 102 -8.96 -0.71 -2.58
N LEU A 103 -9.97 -0.05 -1.99
CA LEU A 103 -9.82 0.52 -0.67
C LEU A 103 -9.70 -0.60 0.36
N ILE A 104 -8.57 -0.64 1.05
CA ILE A 104 -8.33 -1.65 2.08
C ILE A 104 -8.69 -1.09 3.45
N TRP A 105 -8.37 0.17 3.71
CA TRP A 105 -8.64 0.79 5.00
C TRP A 105 -8.72 2.31 4.84
N LYS A 106 -9.60 2.92 5.62
CA LYS A 106 -9.74 4.36 5.66
C LYS A 106 -9.97 4.79 7.10
N LYS A 107 -9.28 5.84 7.50
CA LYS A 107 -9.43 6.42 8.83
C LYS A 107 -10.75 7.17 8.93
N ASP A 108 -11.43 7.01 10.04
CA ASP A 108 -12.68 7.73 10.31
C ASP A 108 -12.46 9.21 10.60
#